data_3e5269403c86eb94a013c87224ae1b18
#
_entry.id   3e5269403c86eb94a013c87224ae1b18
#
_cell.length_a   1.000
_cell.length_b   1.000
_cell.length_c   1.000
_cell.angle_alpha   90.00
_cell.angle_beta   90.00
_cell.angle_gamma   90.00
#
_symmetry.space_group_name_H-M   'P 1'
#
loop_
_entity.id
_entity.type
_entity.pdbx_description
1 polymer ?
#
loop_
_entity_poly.entity_id
_entity_poly.type
_entity_poly.pdbx_seq_one_letter_code
_entity_poly.pdbx_strand_id
1 'polypeptide(L)'
;IEILKSMKTAIVILNWNGERMLRTYLDSVKKYKGEAEVIVADNASTDGSVDYLRQYHPDVRLIILDKNYGFAEGYNQALRQVEAEYYVLLNSDIRVDGDWLTPMIAFMDQHPDVAACQPKLLAEHDHESFEYAGACGGMLDRYGYPFCRGRIFDTVEKDEGQYDTPIEILWATGAALLIRAADYWQQGGLDARFFAHNEEIDLCWRLAIAGRKIYCLPGSKVYHVGGGTLPKG
;
A
#
# COMPACT_ATOMS: atom_id res chain seq x y z
N ILE A 1 23.42 -23.01 -14.48
CA ILE A 1 22.23 -22.81 -13.65
C ILE A 1 22.18 -21.30 -13.42
N GLU A 2 21.37 -20.59 -14.23
CA GLU A 2 21.03 -19.20 -13.93
C GLU A 2 20.29 -19.20 -12.60
N ILE A 3 20.91 -18.62 -11.56
CA ILE A 3 20.20 -18.28 -10.34
C ILE A 3 19.21 -17.20 -10.77
N LEU A 4 17.94 -17.56 -10.91
CA LEU A 4 16.85 -16.59 -11.08
C LEU A 4 17.01 -15.57 -9.94
N LYS A 5 17.43 -14.36 -10.30
CA LYS A 5 17.58 -13.28 -9.32
C LYS A 5 16.19 -13.00 -8.80
N SER A 6 15.93 -13.36 -7.54
CA SER A 6 14.68 -13.06 -6.87
C SER A 6 14.36 -11.57 -7.06
N MET A 7 13.16 -11.26 -7.45
CA MET A 7 12.69 -9.88 -7.61
C MET A 7 12.86 -9.13 -6.28
N LYS A 8 13.47 -7.94 -6.33
CA LYS A 8 13.66 -7.18 -5.09
C LYS A 8 12.36 -6.63 -4.56
N THR A 9 11.55 -6.02 -5.41
CA THR A 9 10.31 -5.34 -5.00
C THR A 9 9.19 -5.59 -6.00
N ALA A 10 8.03 -5.99 -5.48
CA ALA A 10 6.80 -6.11 -6.22
C ALA A 10 5.77 -5.08 -5.72
N ILE A 11 5.28 -4.23 -6.63
CA ILE A 11 4.11 -3.38 -6.39
C ILE A 11 2.88 -4.21 -6.77
N VAL A 12 2.05 -4.54 -5.79
CA VAL A 12 0.84 -5.34 -6.00
C VAL A 12 -0.39 -4.47 -5.77
N ILE A 13 -1.16 -4.30 -6.82
CA ILE A 13 -2.42 -3.56 -6.81
C ILE A 13 -3.55 -4.59 -6.80
N LEU A 14 -4.32 -4.64 -5.70
CA LEU A 14 -5.53 -5.46 -5.63
C LEU A 14 -6.68 -4.68 -6.28
N ASN A 15 -7.26 -5.25 -7.34
CA ASN A 15 -8.32 -4.63 -8.11
C ASN A 15 -9.63 -5.42 -7.97
N TRP A 16 -10.72 -4.71 -7.72
CA TRP A 16 -12.08 -5.24 -7.83
C TRP A 16 -13.02 -4.17 -8.39
N ASN A 17 -13.49 -4.41 -9.63
CA ASN A 17 -14.35 -3.48 -10.37
C ASN A 17 -13.78 -2.05 -10.41
N GLY A 18 -12.46 -1.94 -10.59
CA GLY A 18 -11.72 -0.69 -10.55
C GLY A 18 -11.21 -0.22 -11.91
N GLU A 19 -11.84 -0.61 -13.03
CA GLU A 19 -11.40 -0.23 -14.38
C GLU A 19 -11.12 1.28 -14.48
N ARG A 20 -12.02 2.11 -13.96
CA ARG A 20 -11.87 3.56 -13.98
C ARG A 20 -10.61 4.03 -13.26
N MET A 21 -10.29 3.43 -12.10
CA MET A 21 -9.10 3.80 -11.33
C MET A 21 -7.83 3.35 -12.04
N LEU A 22 -7.81 2.13 -12.57
CA LEU A 22 -6.69 1.63 -13.36
C LEU A 22 -6.42 2.52 -14.58
N ARG A 23 -7.46 2.94 -15.31
CA ARG A 23 -7.34 3.86 -16.45
C ARG A 23 -6.74 5.22 -16.06
N THR A 24 -7.02 5.68 -14.86
CA THR A 24 -6.61 7.01 -14.40
C THR A 24 -5.20 7.00 -13.83
N TYR A 25 -4.84 5.97 -13.04
CA TYR A 25 -3.67 6.04 -12.16
C TYR A 25 -2.56 5.05 -12.49
N LEU A 26 -2.84 3.92 -13.15
CA LEU A 26 -1.86 2.86 -13.37
C LEU A 26 -0.62 3.34 -14.14
N ASP A 27 -0.79 4.22 -15.13
CA ASP A 27 0.34 4.76 -15.88
C ASP A 27 1.31 5.55 -15.01
N SER A 28 0.82 6.28 -14.01
CA SER A 28 1.67 7.01 -13.07
C SER A 28 2.51 6.06 -12.24
N VAL A 29 1.90 4.97 -11.75
CA VAL A 29 2.61 3.94 -10.98
C VAL A 29 3.67 3.24 -11.84
N LYS A 30 3.33 2.87 -13.06
CA LYS A 30 4.27 2.26 -14.02
C LYS A 30 5.46 3.17 -14.33
N LYS A 31 5.20 4.46 -14.51
CA LYS A 31 6.24 5.46 -14.83
C LYS A 31 7.25 5.63 -13.69
N TYR A 32 6.80 5.60 -12.45
CA TYR A 32 7.63 5.88 -11.27
C TYR A 32 7.88 4.66 -10.38
N LYS A 33 7.77 3.45 -10.94
CA LYS A 33 8.00 2.18 -10.21
C LYS A 33 9.47 1.90 -9.90
N GLY A 34 10.40 2.65 -10.47
CA GLY A 34 11.82 2.31 -10.38
C GLY A 34 12.10 0.91 -10.96
N GLU A 35 12.83 0.10 -10.21
CA GLU A 35 13.17 -1.29 -10.58
C GLU A 35 12.11 -2.33 -10.14
N ALA A 36 11.00 -1.89 -9.52
CA ALA A 36 9.96 -2.79 -9.07
C ALA A 36 9.14 -3.37 -10.24
N GLU A 37 8.63 -4.58 -10.07
CA GLU A 37 7.59 -5.12 -10.94
C GLU A 37 6.22 -4.62 -10.51
N VAL A 38 5.38 -4.21 -11.48
CA VAL A 38 3.99 -3.87 -11.22
C VAL A 38 3.12 -5.07 -11.53
N ILE A 39 2.34 -5.49 -10.55
CA ILE A 39 1.43 -6.62 -10.62
C ILE A 39 0.03 -6.12 -10.28
N VAL A 40 -0.96 -6.44 -11.11
CA VAL A 40 -2.36 -6.22 -10.77
C VAL A 40 -2.98 -7.59 -10.45
N ALA A 41 -3.49 -7.72 -9.23
CA ALA A 41 -4.25 -8.87 -8.79
C ALA A 41 -5.74 -8.55 -8.91
N ASP A 42 -6.40 -9.14 -9.89
CA ASP A 42 -7.82 -8.97 -10.11
C ASP A 42 -8.62 -9.92 -9.20
N ASN A 43 -9.41 -9.35 -8.33
CA ASN A 43 -10.19 -10.04 -7.30
C ASN A 43 -11.58 -10.46 -7.84
N ALA A 44 -11.59 -11.09 -9.02
CA ALA A 44 -12.76 -11.51 -9.77
C ALA A 44 -13.69 -10.33 -10.13
N SER A 45 -13.14 -9.33 -10.79
CA SER A 45 -13.91 -8.20 -11.32
C SER A 45 -14.91 -8.65 -12.38
N THR A 46 -16.04 -7.96 -12.43
CA THR A 46 -17.12 -8.19 -13.42
C THR A 46 -17.25 -7.01 -14.41
N ASP A 47 -16.41 -5.97 -14.23
CA ASP A 47 -16.30 -4.84 -15.17
C ASP A 47 -15.26 -5.12 -16.27
N GLY A 48 -14.86 -4.11 -17.03
CA GLY A 48 -13.85 -4.21 -18.09
C GLY A 48 -12.40 -4.23 -17.61
N SER A 49 -12.11 -4.32 -16.31
CA SER A 49 -10.74 -4.22 -15.75
C SER A 49 -9.75 -5.19 -16.39
N VAL A 50 -10.11 -6.46 -16.50
CA VAL A 50 -9.23 -7.50 -17.05
C VAL A 50 -8.96 -7.30 -18.54
N ASP A 51 -9.99 -6.98 -19.31
CA ASP A 51 -9.86 -6.75 -20.74
C ASP A 51 -9.04 -5.47 -21.01
N TYR A 52 -9.26 -4.43 -20.22
CA TYR A 52 -8.46 -3.21 -20.27
C TYR A 52 -6.97 -3.49 -20.04
N LEU A 53 -6.63 -4.23 -18.98
CA LEU A 53 -5.24 -4.58 -18.67
C LEU A 53 -4.59 -5.41 -19.79
N ARG A 54 -5.28 -6.41 -20.30
CA ARG A 54 -4.77 -7.25 -21.39
C ARG A 54 -4.52 -6.45 -22.69
N GLN A 55 -5.40 -5.52 -22.97
CA GLN A 55 -5.33 -4.73 -24.20
C GLN A 55 -4.29 -3.61 -24.14
N TYR A 56 -4.24 -2.87 -23.02
CA TYR A 56 -3.46 -1.63 -22.93
C TYR A 56 -2.21 -1.74 -22.05
N HIS A 57 -2.14 -2.75 -21.17
CA HIS A 57 -1.01 -2.97 -20.27
C HIS A 57 -0.52 -4.42 -20.29
N PRO A 58 -0.19 -4.98 -21.49
CA PRO A 58 0.26 -6.38 -21.59
C PRO A 58 1.61 -6.64 -20.91
N ASP A 59 2.34 -5.56 -20.55
CA ASP A 59 3.59 -5.58 -19.79
C ASP A 59 3.38 -5.68 -18.27
N VAL A 60 2.15 -5.50 -17.80
CA VAL A 60 1.80 -5.65 -16.38
C VAL A 60 1.44 -7.11 -16.10
N ARG A 61 2.08 -7.70 -15.11
CA ARG A 61 1.73 -9.04 -14.68
C ARG A 61 0.32 -9.03 -14.07
N LEU A 62 -0.56 -9.87 -14.61
CA LEU A 62 -1.93 -10.01 -14.16
C LEU A 62 -2.11 -11.33 -13.42
N ILE A 63 -2.58 -11.25 -12.19
CA ILE A 63 -3.03 -12.39 -11.38
C ILE A 63 -4.57 -12.32 -11.34
N ILE A 64 -5.26 -13.38 -11.73
CA ILE A 64 -6.72 -13.45 -11.69
C ILE A 64 -7.14 -14.41 -10.59
N LEU A 65 -7.84 -13.90 -9.58
CA LEU A 65 -8.42 -14.71 -8.52
C LEU A 65 -9.77 -15.26 -8.96
N ASP A 66 -10.15 -16.41 -8.44
CA ASP A 66 -11.36 -17.13 -8.84
C ASP A 66 -12.67 -16.55 -8.27
N LYS A 67 -12.56 -15.73 -7.23
CA LYS A 67 -13.68 -15.00 -6.59
C LYS A 67 -13.19 -13.76 -5.87
N ASN A 68 -14.11 -12.89 -5.47
CA ASN A 68 -13.80 -11.76 -4.59
C ASN A 68 -13.59 -12.26 -3.16
N TYR A 69 -12.35 -12.20 -2.71
CA TYR A 69 -11.91 -12.58 -1.37
C TYR A 69 -11.96 -11.41 -0.34
N GLY A 70 -12.42 -10.22 -0.75
CA GLY A 70 -12.23 -9.01 0.03
C GLY A 70 -10.80 -8.47 -0.05
N PHE A 71 -10.47 -7.51 0.80
CA PHE A 71 -9.16 -6.86 0.77
C PHE A 71 -8.08 -7.76 1.39
N ALA A 72 -8.27 -8.18 2.63
CA ALA A 72 -7.25 -8.93 3.38
C ALA A 72 -6.88 -10.26 2.71
N GLU A 73 -7.85 -11.14 2.50
CA GLU A 73 -7.56 -12.43 1.87
C GLU A 73 -7.23 -12.29 0.38
N GLY A 74 -7.75 -11.28 -0.31
CA GLY A 74 -7.39 -10.97 -1.69
C GLY A 74 -5.88 -10.72 -1.84
N TYR A 75 -5.30 -9.89 -0.98
CA TYR A 75 -3.85 -9.70 -0.92
C TYR A 75 -3.12 -10.98 -0.56
N ASN A 76 -3.59 -11.76 0.43
CA ASN A 76 -2.95 -13.02 0.79
C ASN A 76 -2.90 -13.98 -0.40
N GLN A 77 -4.00 -14.12 -1.14
CA GLN A 77 -4.07 -15.01 -2.32
C GLN A 77 -3.14 -14.52 -3.45
N ALA A 78 -3.07 -13.22 -3.68
CA ALA A 78 -2.19 -12.64 -4.68
C ALA A 78 -0.71 -12.82 -4.30
N LEU A 79 -0.33 -12.45 -3.07
CA LEU A 79 1.05 -12.47 -2.60
C LEU A 79 1.64 -13.88 -2.46
N ARG A 80 0.82 -14.92 -2.29
CA ARG A 80 1.28 -16.34 -2.38
C ARG A 80 1.85 -16.69 -3.76
N GLN A 81 1.52 -15.93 -4.78
CA GLN A 81 1.97 -16.12 -6.16
C GLN A 81 3.12 -15.17 -6.55
N VAL A 82 3.63 -14.37 -5.59
CA VAL A 82 4.65 -13.35 -5.81
C VAL A 82 5.87 -13.65 -4.96
N GLU A 83 7.02 -13.83 -5.60
CA GLU A 83 8.29 -14.02 -4.92
C GLU A 83 9.13 -12.74 -5.02
N ALA A 84 9.25 -12.00 -3.91
CA ALA A 84 10.01 -10.77 -3.81
C ALA A 84 10.56 -10.59 -2.39
N GLU A 85 11.58 -9.73 -2.24
CA GLU A 85 12.09 -9.34 -0.92
C GLU A 85 11.13 -8.36 -0.22
N TYR A 86 10.55 -7.45 -1.00
CA TYR A 86 9.60 -6.44 -0.53
C TYR A 86 8.30 -6.52 -1.30
N TYR A 87 7.20 -6.42 -0.60
CA TYR A 87 5.88 -6.16 -1.18
C TYR A 87 5.48 -4.71 -0.96
N VAL A 88 4.91 -4.09 -1.99
CA VAL A 88 4.18 -2.84 -1.86
C VAL A 88 2.70 -3.16 -2.09
N LEU A 89 1.91 -3.10 -1.03
CA LEU A 89 0.46 -3.12 -1.15
C LEU A 89 0.05 -1.70 -1.57
N LEU A 90 -0.59 -1.58 -2.73
CA LEU A 90 -0.94 -0.29 -3.30
C LEU A 90 -2.39 -0.29 -3.78
N ASN A 91 -3.17 0.70 -3.36
CA ASN A 91 -4.52 0.88 -3.87
C ASN A 91 -4.52 1.32 -5.34
N SER A 92 -5.56 0.92 -6.08
CA SER A 92 -5.72 1.26 -7.50
C SER A 92 -6.01 2.76 -7.76
N ASP A 93 -6.38 3.51 -6.73
CA ASP A 93 -6.67 4.94 -6.76
C ASP A 93 -5.53 5.81 -6.20
N ILE A 94 -4.31 5.29 -6.22
CA ILE A 94 -3.09 6.02 -5.90
C ILE A 94 -2.46 6.62 -7.16
N ARG A 95 -2.16 7.91 -7.12
CA ARG A 95 -1.31 8.60 -8.10
C ARG A 95 0.08 8.86 -7.52
N VAL A 96 1.08 8.71 -8.36
CA VAL A 96 2.46 9.08 -8.03
C VAL A 96 3.00 10.04 -9.08
N ASP A 97 3.85 10.98 -8.71
CA ASP A 97 4.40 11.99 -9.63
C ASP A 97 5.92 12.14 -9.59
N GLY A 98 6.60 11.27 -8.84
CA GLY A 98 8.06 11.26 -8.70
C GLY A 98 8.59 9.95 -8.16
N ASP A 99 9.89 9.92 -7.92
CA ASP A 99 10.56 8.77 -7.29
C ASP A 99 10.20 8.67 -5.80
N TRP A 100 9.15 7.94 -5.53
CA TRP A 100 8.63 7.71 -4.18
C TRP A 100 9.14 6.43 -3.54
N LEU A 101 9.49 5.43 -4.36
CA LEU A 101 9.76 4.07 -3.89
C LEU A 101 11.24 3.84 -3.57
N THR A 102 12.15 4.37 -4.39
CA THR A 102 13.61 4.17 -4.20
C THR A 102 14.09 4.63 -2.81
N PRO A 103 13.69 5.80 -2.28
CA PRO A 103 14.10 6.21 -0.94
C PRO A 103 13.55 5.29 0.16
N MET A 104 12.34 4.74 -0.03
CA MET A 104 11.74 3.83 0.93
C MET A 104 12.49 2.49 0.97
N ILE A 105 12.83 1.93 -0.19
CA ILE A 105 13.63 0.69 -0.29
C ILE A 105 15.02 0.91 0.34
N ALA A 106 15.68 2.02 0.02
CA ALA A 106 16.99 2.35 0.56
C ALA A 106 16.96 2.47 2.10
N PHE A 107 15.90 3.07 2.65
CA PHE A 107 15.70 3.13 4.10
C PHE A 107 15.53 1.74 4.71
N MET A 108 14.69 0.90 4.11
CA MET A 108 14.48 -0.47 4.58
C MET A 108 15.77 -1.30 4.53
N ASP A 109 16.57 -1.16 3.46
CA ASP A 109 17.86 -1.86 3.33
C ASP A 109 18.85 -1.50 4.44
N GLN A 110 18.85 -0.23 4.88
CA GLN A 110 19.72 0.27 5.94
C GLN A 110 19.21 -0.03 7.35
N HIS A 111 17.93 -0.38 7.51
CA HIS A 111 17.29 -0.61 8.81
C HIS A 111 16.64 -2.00 8.86
N PRO A 112 17.43 -3.06 9.10
CA PRO A 112 16.93 -4.44 9.10
C PRO A 112 15.92 -4.74 10.21
N ASP A 113 15.82 -3.90 11.24
CA ASP A 113 14.82 -3.97 12.32
C ASP A 113 13.45 -3.40 11.92
N VAL A 114 13.38 -2.67 10.79
CA VAL A 114 12.14 -2.12 10.24
C VAL A 114 11.47 -3.16 9.35
N ALA A 115 10.23 -3.54 9.67
CA ALA A 115 9.43 -4.48 8.91
C ALA A 115 8.66 -3.82 7.78
N ALA A 116 8.14 -2.62 8.02
CA ALA A 116 7.28 -1.92 7.08
C ALA A 116 7.43 -0.40 7.16
N CYS A 117 7.07 0.28 6.07
CA CYS A 117 6.97 1.72 6.05
C CYS A 117 5.88 2.19 5.08
N GLN A 118 5.46 3.45 5.26
CA GLN A 118 4.56 4.15 4.35
C GLN A 118 5.17 5.48 3.90
N PRO A 119 4.78 6.01 2.73
CA PRO A 119 5.07 7.38 2.33
C PRO A 119 4.15 8.37 3.06
N LYS A 120 4.33 9.67 2.82
CA LYS A 120 3.33 10.69 3.09
C LYS A 120 2.20 10.56 2.07
N LEU A 121 0.95 10.50 2.55
CA LEU A 121 -0.23 10.49 1.69
C LEU A 121 -0.90 11.86 1.71
N LEU A 122 -1.06 12.44 0.53
CA LEU A 122 -1.81 13.67 0.29
C LEU A 122 -3.12 13.35 -0.42
N ALA A 123 -4.11 14.21 -0.29
CA ALA A 123 -5.38 14.05 -0.97
C ALA A 123 -5.25 14.34 -2.47
N GLU A 124 -5.75 13.45 -3.33
CA GLU A 124 -5.69 13.66 -4.78
C GLU A 124 -6.51 14.87 -5.26
N HIS A 125 -7.57 15.21 -4.56
CA HIS A 125 -8.43 16.36 -4.87
C HIS A 125 -7.93 17.69 -4.29
N ASP A 126 -6.99 17.64 -3.32
CA ASP A 126 -6.35 18.81 -2.71
C ASP A 126 -4.91 18.46 -2.29
N HIS A 127 -3.96 18.67 -3.19
CA HIS A 127 -2.56 18.29 -3.00
C HIS A 127 -1.84 19.05 -1.86
N GLU A 128 -2.49 20.07 -1.29
CA GLU A 128 -1.96 20.80 -0.13
C GLU A 128 -2.42 20.18 1.21
N SER A 129 -3.40 19.28 1.18
CA SER A 129 -3.96 18.65 2.37
C SER A 129 -3.53 17.19 2.50
N PHE A 130 -3.38 16.73 3.75
CA PHE A 130 -3.17 15.31 4.01
C PHE A 130 -4.38 14.48 3.59
N GLU A 131 -4.13 13.22 3.28
CA GLU A 131 -5.19 12.25 3.04
C GLU A 131 -5.84 11.82 4.36
N TYR A 132 -7.12 11.43 4.31
CA TYR A 132 -7.93 11.13 5.49
C TYR A 132 -7.45 9.87 6.26
N ALA A 133 -7.08 8.80 5.57
CA ALA A 133 -6.83 7.48 6.15
C ALA A 133 -5.36 7.06 6.04
N GLY A 134 -4.51 7.61 6.90
CA GLY A 134 -3.09 7.24 6.95
C GLY A 134 -2.17 8.45 6.85
N ALA A 135 -2.57 9.51 6.16
CA ALA A 135 -1.90 10.81 6.14
C ALA A 135 -0.36 10.72 6.27
N CYS A 136 0.22 11.09 7.40
CA CYS A 136 1.65 11.05 7.67
C CYS A 136 2.01 10.09 8.83
N GLY A 137 1.38 8.91 8.84
CA GLY A 137 1.65 7.82 9.79
C GLY A 137 0.60 7.66 10.88
N GLY A 138 0.29 6.40 11.17
CA GLY A 138 -0.71 5.99 12.13
C GLY A 138 -0.15 5.75 13.53
N MET A 139 -0.93 6.12 14.53
CA MET A 139 -0.65 5.96 15.95
C MET A 139 -1.83 5.27 16.63
N LEU A 140 -1.63 4.83 17.86
CA LEU A 140 -2.68 4.34 18.74
C LEU A 140 -2.63 5.14 20.03
N ASP A 141 -3.78 5.49 20.59
CA ASP A 141 -3.83 6.04 21.93
C ASP A 141 -3.66 4.95 23.00
N ARG A 142 -3.63 5.35 24.26
CA ARG A 142 -3.47 4.42 25.39
C ARG A 142 -4.63 3.42 25.54
N TYR A 143 -5.73 3.61 24.85
CA TYR A 143 -6.87 2.71 24.83
C TYR A 143 -6.96 1.86 23.56
N GLY A 144 -6.02 2.04 22.63
CA GLY A 144 -5.98 1.32 21.37
C GLY A 144 -6.81 1.94 20.25
N TYR A 145 -7.28 3.18 20.39
CA TYR A 145 -7.96 3.88 19.31
C TYR A 145 -6.97 4.39 18.27
N PRO A 146 -7.15 4.04 16.98
CA PRO A 146 -6.27 4.49 15.92
C PRO A 146 -6.52 5.96 15.57
N PHE A 147 -5.43 6.69 15.37
CA PHE A 147 -5.43 8.04 14.81
C PHE A 147 -4.20 8.24 13.92
N CYS A 148 -4.15 9.28 13.13
CA CYS A 148 -3.00 9.55 12.27
C CYS A 148 -2.54 11.01 12.35
N ARG A 149 -1.26 11.22 12.09
CA ARG A 149 -0.67 12.56 11.99
C ARG A 149 -1.20 13.23 10.72
N GLY A 150 -1.64 14.46 10.83
CA GLY A 150 -2.27 15.22 9.73
C GLY A 150 -3.81 15.15 9.76
N ARG A 151 -4.40 14.42 10.74
CA ARG A 151 -5.85 14.38 10.90
C ARG A 151 -6.28 14.18 12.36
N ILE A 152 -7.27 14.96 12.78
CA ILE A 152 -7.96 14.80 14.07
C ILE A 152 -9.46 14.72 13.78
N PHE A 153 -10.07 13.57 14.01
CA PHE A 153 -11.46 13.27 13.64
C PHE A 153 -11.73 13.61 12.17
N ASP A 154 -12.65 14.53 11.89
CA ASP A 154 -13.02 14.96 10.54
C ASP A 154 -12.20 16.16 10.03
N THR A 155 -11.28 16.67 10.86
CA THR A 155 -10.41 17.78 10.49
C THR A 155 -9.10 17.25 9.93
N VAL A 156 -8.85 17.55 8.65
CA VAL A 156 -7.60 17.24 7.95
C VAL A 156 -6.73 18.48 7.92
N GLU A 157 -5.44 18.34 8.24
CA GLU A 157 -4.47 19.42 8.21
C GLU A 157 -3.97 19.67 6.78
N LYS A 158 -3.48 20.90 6.53
CA LYS A 158 -2.65 21.19 5.37
C LYS A 158 -1.22 20.72 5.61
N ASP A 159 -0.56 20.28 4.52
CA ASP A 159 0.88 19.94 4.56
C ASP A 159 1.71 21.21 4.44
N GLU A 160 2.14 21.75 5.57
CA GLU A 160 3.05 22.89 5.66
C GLU A 160 4.50 22.45 6.00
N GLY A 161 4.81 21.16 5.81
CA GLY A 161 6.11 20.58 6.15
C GLY A 161 6.27 20.21 7.64
N GLN A 162 5.21 20.32 8.44
CA GLN A 162 5.23 20.05 9.89
C GLN A 162 5.57 18.59 10.22
N TYR A 163 5.45 17.67 9.25
CA TYR A 163 5.73 16.24 9.42
C TYR A 163 6.79 15.70 8.44
N ASP A 164 7.73 16.51 7.98
CA ASP A 164 8.71 16.12 6.97
C ASP A 164 9.90 15.28 7.50
N THR A 165 9.89 14.94 8.79
CA THR A 165 10.91 14.08 9.40
C THR A 165 10.44 12.62 9.47
N PRO A 166 11.26 11.64 9.03
CA PRO A 166 11.00 10.23 9.26
C PRO A 166 10.70 9.92 10.73
N ILE A 167 9.69 9.12 10.98
CA ILE A 167 9.27 8.78 12.35
C ILE A 167 8.82 7.33 12.44
N GLU A 168 9.12 6.69 13.57
CA GLU A 168 8.52 5.41 13.94
C GLU A 168 7.04 5.62 14.26
N ILE A 169 6.20 4.76 13.70
CA ILE A 169 4.74 4.78 13.80
C ILE A 169 4.23 3.42 14.28
N LEU A 170 2.96 3.37 14.70
CA LEU A 170 2.37 2.11 15.16
C LEU A 170 1.63 1.36 14.05
N TRP A 171 1.11 2.05 13.05
CA TRP A 171 0.51 1.41 11.89
C TRP A 171 0.73 2.24 10.62
N ALA A 172 0.94 1.55 9.52
CA ALA A 172 1.05 2.10 8.18
C ALA A 172 -0.24 1.79 7.40
N THR A 173 -0.68 2.72 6.58
CA THR A 173 -1.91 2.57 5.79
C THR A 173 -1.78 1.49 4.71
N GLY A 174 -2.81 0.66 4.56
CA GLY A 174 -2.90 -0.32 3.48
C GLY A 174 -2.99 0.28 2.07
N ALA A 175 -3.25 1.59 1.96
CA ALA A 175 -3.29 2.27 0.67
C ALA A 175 -1.93 2.36 -0.03
N ALA A 176 -0.82 2.43 0.74
CA ALA A 176 0.55 2.45 0.22
C ALA A 176 1.54 1.91 1.27
N LEU A 177 1.57 0.61 1.43
CA LEU A 177 2.37 -0.11 2.44
C LEU A 177 3.55 -0.84 1.78
N LEU A 178 4.77 -0.44 2.08
CA LEU A 178 5.97 -1.24 1.77
C LEU A 178 6.30 -2.13 2.96
N ILE A 179 6.42 -3.43 2.75
CA ILE A 179 6.67 -4.42 3.81
C ILE A 179 7.66 -5.49 3.35
N ARG A 180 8.50 -5.98 4.25
CA ARG A 180 9.33 -7.16 3.98
C ARG A 180 8.44 -8.40 3.84
N ALA A 181 8.63 -9.14 2.75
CA ALA A 181 7.88 -10.36 2.50
C ALA A 181 8.05 -11.39 3.64
N ALA A 182 9.27 -11.51 4.18
CA ALA A 182 9.54 -12.41 5.31
C ALA A 182 8.73 -12.05 6.55
N ASP A 183 8.67 -10.75 6.91
CA ASP A 183 7.90 -10.27 8.05
C ASP A 183 6.38 -10.44 7.82
N TYR A 184 5.91 -10.16 6.60
CA TYR A 184 4.50 -10.36 6.22
C TYR A 184 4.06 -11.81 6.46
N TRP A 185 4.83 -12.78 5.94
CA TRP A 185 4.48 -14.19 6.06
C TRP A 185 4.77 -14.77 7.45
N GLN A 186 5.77 -14.26 8.17
CA GLN A 186 6.03 -14.67 9.55
C GLN A 186 4.85 -14.32 10.47
N GLN A 187 4.15 -13.22 10.18
CA GLN A 187 2.93 -12.84 10.89
C GLN A 187 1.66 -13.52 10.34
N GLY A 188 1.79 -14.37 9.32
CA GLY A 188 0.65 -15.06 8.70
C GLY A 188 -0.13 -14.24 7.68
N GLY A 189 0.41 -13.08 7.26
CA GLY A 189 -0.25 -12.16 6.33
C GLY A 189 -1.31 -11.28 7.00
N LEU A 190 -2.21 -10.72 6.21
CA LEU A 190 -3.39 -10.01 6.69
C LEU A 190 -4.41 -11.01 7.25
N ASP A 191 -5.10 -10.65 8.34
CA ASP A 191 -6.12 -11.53 8.92
C ASP A 191 -7.39 -11.52 8.03
N ALA A 192 -7.68 -12.65 7.40
CA ALA A 192 -8.81 -12.81 6.50
C ALA A 192 -10.19 -12.60 7.16
N ARG A 193 -10.26 -12.56 8.50
CA ARG A 193 -11.51 -12.24 9.21
C ARG A 193 -11.89 -10.77 9.04
N PHE A 194 -10.92 -9.90 8.76
CA PHE A 194 -11.19 -8.56 8.25
C PHE A 194 -11.48 -8.66 6.76
N PHE A 195 -12.69 -8.36 6.36
CA PHE A 195 -13.02 -8.31 4.94
C PHE A 195 -12.40 -7.07 4.27
N ALA A 196 -12.52 -5.94 4.93
CA ALA A 196 -11.89 -4.66 4.62
C ALA A 196 -11.88 -3.79 5.88
N HIS A 197 -10.86 -2.91 5.99
CA HIS A 197 -10.58 -1.99 7.09
C HIS A 197 -10.01 -2.65 8.36
N ASN A 198 -8.98 -2.01 8.90
CA ASN A 198 -8.20 -2.38 10.08
C ASN A 198 -7.30 -3.63 9.95
N GLU A 199 -7.31 -4.34 8.82
CA GLU A 199 -6.42 -5.49 8.59
C GLU A 199 -4.94 -5.09 8.60
N GLU A 200 -4.62 -3.90 8.09
CA GLU A 200 -3.27 -3.35 8.13
C GLU A 200 -2.87 -2.91 9.54
N ILE A 201 -3.81 -2.37 10.32
CA ILE A 201 -3.57 -1.98 11.71
C ILE A 201 -3.28 -3.23 12.56
N ASP A 202 -4.07 -4.29 12.37
CA ASP A 202 -3.84 -5.59 13.02
C ASP A 202 -2.47 -6.18 12.67
N LEU A 203 -2.10 -6.19 11.38
CA LEU A 203 -0.78 -6.66 10.94
C LEU A 203 0.33 -5.85 11.59
N CYS A 204 0.23 -4.53 11.56
CA CYS A 204 1.21 -3.64 12.18
C CYS A 204 1.32 -3.86 13.69
N TRP A 205 0.21 -4.10 14.37
CA TRP A 205 0.20 -4.44 15.79
C TRP A 205 0.94 -5.73 16.07
N ARG A 206 0.70 -6.79 15.28
CA ARG A 206 1.41 -8.09 15.41
C ARG A 206 2.92 -7.93 15.16
N LEU A 207 3.31 -7.10 14.19
CA LEU A 207 4.71 -6.75 13.93
C LEU A 207 5.35 -6.04 15.14
N ALA A 208 4.67 -5.05 15.72
CA ALA A 208 5.17 -4.32 16.89
C ALA A 208 5.32 -5.23 18.11
N ILE A 209 4.36 -6.15 18.38
CA ILE A 209 4.48 -7.16 19.43
C ILE A 209 5.67 -8.09 19.19
N ALA A 210 5.99 -8.40 17.93
CA ALA A 210 7.17 -9.20 17.56
C ALA A 210 8.50 -8.40 17.63
N GLY A 211 8.47 -7.14 18.10
CA GLY A 211 9.64 -6.28 18.24
C GLY A 211 10.11 -5.64 16.93
N ARG A 212 9.27 -5.66 15.90
CA ARG A 212 9.57 -5.02 14.61
C ARG A 212 9.11 -3.58 14.60
N LYS A 213 9.81 -2.73 13.86
CA LYS A 213 9.49 -1.31 13.73
C LYS A 213 8.74 -1.02 12.44
N ILE A 214 7.96 0.05 12.46
CA ILE A 214 7.21 0.55 11.32
C ILE A 214 7.48 2.05 11.22
N TYR A 215 7.69 2.58 10.00
CA TYR A 215 8.05 3.98 9.79
C TYR A 215 7.14 4.70 8.80
N CYS A 216 6.95 5.99 9.03
CA CYS A 216 6.50 6.92 7.99
C CYS A 216 7.71 7.66 7.43
N LEU A 217 7.85 7.67 6.11
CA LEU A 217 8.96 8.28 5.37
C LEU A 217 8.42 9.43 4.50
N PRO A 218 8.27 10.64 5.06
CA PRO A 218 7.58 11.75 4.39
C PRO A 218 8.35 12.35 3.21
N GLY A 219 9.63 12.01 3.04
CA GLY A 219 10.38 12.33 1.83
C GLY A 219 9.85 11.64 0.57
N SER A 220 9.11 10.55 0.74
CA SER A 220 8.33 9.88 -0.31
C SER A 220 6.88 10.33 -0.22
N LYS A 221 6.25 10.68 -1.35
CA LYS A 221 4.88 11.22 -1.41
C LYS A 221 4.05 10.47 -2.43
N VAL A 222 2.79 10.22 -2.07
CA VAL A 222 1.77 9.70 -2.99
C VAL A 222 0.46 10.45 -2.77
N TYR A 223 -0.43 10.40 -3.77
CA TYR A 223 -1.74 11.05 -3.72
C TYR A 223 -2.82 9.98 -3.77
N HIS A 224 -3.79 10.06 -2.88
CA HIS A 224 -4.84 9.06 -2.74
C HIS A 224 -6.22 9.72 -2.89
N VAL A 225 -7.08 9.09 -3.68
CA VAL A 225 -8.45 9.59 -3.86
C VAL A 225 -9.26 9.41 -2.57
N GLY A 226 -9.11 8.28 -1.92
CA GLY A 226 -9.80 7.92 -0.69
C GLY A 226 -11.31 7.77 -0.86
N GLY A 227 -11.88 6.70 -0.27
CA GLY A 227 -13.32 6.47 -0.28
C GLY A 227 -13.96 6.20 -1.65
N GLY A 228 -13.15 5.99 -2.70
CA GLY A 228 -13.62 5.82 -4.07
C GLY A 228 -14.15 4.43 -4.41
N THR A 229 -13.84 3.43 -3.61
CA THR A 229 -14.12 2.01 -3.95
C THR A 229 -15.13 1.32 -3.02
N LEU A 230 -15.47 1.91 -1.88
CA LEU A 230 -16.47 1.35 -0.97
C LEU A 230 -17.67 2.29 -0.80
N PRO A 231 -18.92 1.77 -0.78
CA PRO A 231 -20.09 2.59 -0.49
C PRO A 231 -19.91 3.25 0.87
N LYS A 232 -20.17 4.54 0.94
CA LYS A 232 -20.32 5.22 2.24
C LYS A 232 -21.49 4.56 2.95
N GLY A 233 -21.19 3.82 4.02
CA GLY A 233 -22.17 3.19 4.87
C GLY A 233 -23.00 4.20 5.66
#